data_d4ae750eec2b92c519c350fcef9fee5f
#
_entry.id   d4ae750eec2b92c519c350fcef9fee5f
#
_cell.length_a   1.000
_cell.length_b   1.000
_cell.length_c   1.000
_cell.angle_alpha   90.00
_cell.angle_beta   90.00
_cell.angle_gamma   90.00
#
_symmetry.space_group_name_H-M   'P 1'
#
loop_
_entity.id
_entity.type
_entity.pdbx_description
1 polymer ?
#
loop_
_entity_poly.entity_id
_entity_poly.type
_entity_poly.pdbx_seq_one_letter_code
_entity_poly.pdbx_strand_id
1 'polypeptide(L)'
;MQNNVGNIIRQKRKEMGLTLGALAKNLQISVSNLSRIETGSLKVSTNLINQLVVFFKVSPQFFFNQPSAGILNTSSQSSFVENLRLSAKYISQFNQKVFVIGISGHVFNDGQFENIAKDINLLHSLNIKVILVYGARPQVEAILVKNKIPIRLVQNMRVTSKSALSHIIEVNGAMRVKIEATLSTIKPFTEGMQLSSGNFLTAMPAGVIDGIDMEATGRVRNIDINAIENKLNHHEIVIVSPIGYSPIGQIFNLSYEQTAANIAAAIGADKLIYYVDANGILNERGELIPELTSEKAHKLISHIEEKPSPEAAQNLSYDDFNILKSSLFAIKNKIKKVHLINRHIDGSLIEELFTEKGSGTIFTEFALENFRKATEGDIKDIYRILSLFEKKKILVERDLPQIKNSIEHFYILEHDKKFVGCVSLNPYKEGLELASFAIDKNYQKLGFGKKLLKFCELEALKLKYNEVFILTTQSEHWFAENGFREKSKDLMPAL
;
A
#
# COMPACT_ATOMS: atom_id res chain seq x y z
N MET A 1 -16.98 8.36 21.88
CA MET A 1 -17.33 8.81 20.51
C MET A 1 -18.77 9.33 20.36
N GLN A 2 -19.75 8.94 21.16
CA GLN A 2 -21.16 9.28 20.95
C GLN A 2 -21.59 10.69 21.41
N ASN A 3 -20.88 11.32 22.36
CA ASN A 3 -21.21 12.69 22.82
C ASN A 3 -20.86 13.80 21.82
N ASN A 4 -20.13 13.48 20.76
CA ASN A 4 -19.66 14.47 19.79
C ASN A 4 -20.71 14.79 18.72
N VAL A 5 -21.41 13.78 18.19
CA VAL A 5 -22.39 13.98 17.09
C VAL A 5 -23.56 14.86 17.51
N GLY A 6 -24.09 14.70 18.70
CA GLY A 6 -25.17 15.55 19.23
C GLY A 6 -24.79 17.02 19.34
N ASN A 7 -23.56 17.28 19.82
CA ASN A 7 -23.02 18.64 19.90
C ASN A 7 -22.83 19.27 18.50
N ILE A 8 -22.37 18.50 17.51
CA ILE A 8 -22.22 18.96 16.13
C ILE A 8 -23.57 19.35 15.54
N ILE A 9 -24.61 18.53 15.75
CA ILE A 9 -25.98 18.82 15.31
C ILE A 9 -26.46 20.14 15.95
N ARG A 10 -26.25 20.30 17.26
CA ARG A 10 -26.63 21.51 18.00
C ARG A 10 -25.91 22.76 17.49
N GLN A 11 -24.62 22.65 17.24
CA GLN A 11 -23.82 23.75 16.71
C GLN A 11 -24.30 24.15 15.32
N LYS A 12 -24.45 23.18 14.40
CA LYS A 12 -24.90 23.46 13.03
C LYS A 12 -26.30 24.06 12.98
N ARG A 13 -27.21 23.57 13.83
CA ARG A 13 -28.54 24.15 13.97
C ARG A 13 -28.46 25.63 14.40
N LYS A 14 -27.62 25.96 15.38
CA LYS A 14 -27.45 27.35 15.87
C LYS A 14 -26.82 28.25 14.80
N GLU A 15 -25.83 27.76 14.05
CA GLU A 15 -25.20 28.47 12.93
C GLU A 15 -26.23 28.85 11.85
N MET A 16 -27.25 28.01 11.64
CA MET A 16 -28.34 28.26 10.71
C MET A 16 -29.50 29.06 11.32
N GLY A 17 -29.39 29.52 12.57
CA GLY A 17 -30.41 30.30 13.26
C GLY A 17 -31.73 29.53 13.57
N LEU A 18 -31.65 28.17 13.53
CA LEU A 18 -32.84 27.34 13.72
C LEU A 18 -33.14 27.08 15.20
N THR A 19 -34.44 27.18 15.56
CA THR A 19 -34.89 26.69 16.87
C THR A 19 -34.93 25.17 16.92
N LEU A 20 -34.88 24.60 18.14
CA LEU A 20 -35.02 23.16 18.32
C LEU A 20 -36.28 22.59 17.69
N GLY A 21 -37.42 23.32 17.84
CA GLY A 21 -38.69 22.93 17.27
C GLY A 21 -38.71 22.98 15.74
N ALA A 22 -38.05 23.96 15.13
CA ALA A 22 -37.96 24.08 13.69
C ALA A 22 -37.17 22.91 13.08
N LEU A 23 -36.02 22.56 13.65
CA LEU A 23 -35.22 21.42 13.17
C LEU A 23 -35.96 20.09 13.40
N ALA A 24 -36.57 19.89 14.57
CA ALA A 24 -37.32 18.68 14.90
C ALA A 24 -38.50 18.46 13.91
N LYS A 25 -39.23 19.52 13.52
CA LYS A 25 -40.30 19.48 12.54
C LYS A 25 -39.80 19.06 11.14
N ASN A 26 -38.64 19.60 10.72
CA ASN A 26 -38.05 19.25 9.42
C ASN A 26 -37.51 17.78 9.38
N LEU A 27 -37.06 17.28 10.50
CA LEU A 27 -36.57 15.91 10.63
C LEU A 27 -37.68 14.90 10.98
N GLN A 28 -38.93 15.36 11.13
CA GLN A 28 -40.08 14.54 11.52
C GLN A 28 -39.91 13.76 12.83
N ILE A 29 -39.21 14.36 13.79
CA ILE A 29 -38.99 13.78 15.12
C ILE A 29 -39.54 14.68 16.23
N SER A 30 -39.79 14.14 17.43
CA SER A 30 -40.19 14.96 18.56
C SER A 30 -39.11 15.91 19.04
N VAL A 31 -39.47 17.08 19.52
CA VAL A 31 -38.57 18.08 20.09
C VAL A 31 -37.75 17.46 21.27
N SER A 32 -38.44 16.63 22.07
CA SER A 32 -37.79 15.91 23.20
C SER A 32 -36.71 14.94 22.71
N ASN A 33 -36.95 14.19 21.64
CA ASN A 33 -35.94 13.29 21.06
C ASN A 33 -34.77 14.08 20.50
N LEU A 34 -35.00 15.16 19.77
CA LEU A 34 -33.90 15.99 19.24
C LEU A 34 -33.09 16.61 20.40
N SER A 35 -33.73 17.08 21.45
CA SER A 35 -33.02 17.58 22.65
C SER A 35 -32.14 16.52 23.30
N ARG A 36 -32.64 15.28 23.44
CA ARG A 36 -31.87 14.14 24.00
C ARG A 36 -30.71 13.71 23.08
N ILE A 37 -30.89 13.86 21.77
CA ILE A 37 -29.82 13.62 20.78
C ILE A 37 -28.74 14.70 20.91
N GLU A 38 -29.13 15.99 20.93
CA GLU A 38 -28.18 17.11 21.07
C GLU A 38 -27.42 17.10 22.39
N THR A 39 -27.99 16.54 23.46
CA THR A 39 -27.33 16.37 24.75
C THR A 39 -26.55 15.04 24.88
N GLY A 40 -26.60 14.17 23.88
CA GLY A 40 -25.94 12.87 23.91
C GLY A 40 -26.65 11.78 24.72
N SER A 41 -27.85 12.08 25.25
CA SER A 41 -28.67 11.13 26.04
C SER A 41 -29.42 10.11 25.21
N LEU A 42 -29.49 10.32 23.87
CA LEU A 42 -30.09 9.39 22.91
C LEU A 42 -29.16 9.21 21.71
N LYS A 43 -28.99 7.96 21.26
CA LYS A 43 -28.15 7.61 20.12
C LYS A 43 -28.78 8.11 18.81
N VAL A 44 -27.95 8.64 17.92
CA VAL A 44 -28.35 9.04 16.58
C VAL A 44 -28.43 7.80 15.68
N SER A 45 -29.57 7.58 15.04
CA SER A 45 -29.71 6.48 14.07
C SER A 45 -29.07 6.85 12.72
N THR A 46 -28.66 5.85 11.94
CA THR A 46 -28.12 6.05 10.59
C THR A 46 -29.11 6.77 9.67
N ASN A 47 -30.39 6.46 9.80
CA ASN A 47 -31.45 7.14 9.04
C ASN A 47 -31.52 8.64 9.37
N LEU A 48 -31.41 9.00 10.64
CA LEU A 48 -31.41 10.41 11.05
C LEU A 48 -30.16 11.15 10.58
N ILE A 49 -29.00 10.48 10.56
CA ILE A 49 -27.77 11.06 9.97
C ILE A 49 -27.98 11.36 8.49
N ASN A 50 -28.58 10.45 7.73
CA ASN A 50 -28.86 10.68 6.31
C ASN A 50 -29.82 11.86 6.10
N GLN A 51 -30.85 12.01 6.93
CA GLN A 51 -31.75 13.17 6.88
C GLN A 51 -31.01 14.48 7.19
N LEU A 52 -30.12 14.47 8.20
CA LEU A 52 -29.30 15.63 8.57
C LEU A 52 -28.30 16.02 7.48
N VAL A 53 -27.70 15.04 6.82
CA VAL A 53 -26.80 15.23 5.66
C VAL A 53 -27.53 16.01 4.55
N VAL A 54 -28.72 15.55 4.20
CA VAL A 54 -29.54 16.21 3.17
C VAL A 54 -29.99 17.61 3.61
N PHE A 55 -30.47 17.73 4.84
CA PHE A 55 -31.00 18.97 5.38
C PHE A 55 -29.92 20.06 5.54
N PHE A 56 -28.77 19.71 6.09
CA PHE A 56 -27.65 20.64 6.30
C PHE A 56 -26.77 20.80 5.05
N LYS A 57 -26.99 20.02 3.99
CA LYS A 57 -26.18 19.98 2.75
C LYS A 57 -24.69 19.76 3.05
N VAL A 58 -24.38 18.80 3.91
CA VAL A 58 -23.03 18.43 4.33
C VAL A 58 -22.74 16.96 3.97
N SER A 59 -21.47 16.56 3.92
CA SER A 59 -21.13 15.15 3.73
C SER A 59 -21.40 14.34 5.02
N PRO A 60 -21.66 13.02 4.96
CA PRO A 60 -21.83 12.18 6.16
C PRO A 60 -20.64 12.28 7.12
N GLN A 61 -19.44 12.44 6.61
CA GLN A 61 -18.19 12.59 7.38
C GLN A 61 -18.17 13.84 8.27
N PHE A 62 -18.95 14.87 7.93
CA PHE A 62 -19.10 16.09 8.72
C PHE A 62 -19.48 15.80 10.18
N PHE A 63 -20.31 14.78 10.43
CA PHE A 63 -20.74 14.42 11.77
C PHE A 63 -19.74 13.59 12.55
N PHE A 64 -18.68 13.08 11.89
CA PHE A 64 -17.71 12.18 12.48
C PHE A 64 -16.30 12.80 12.56
N ASN A 65 -15.96 13.80 11.74
CA ASN A 65 -14.62 14.33 11.55
C ASN A 65 -14.41 15.78 12.00
N GLN A 66 -15.30 16.39 12.79
CA GLN A 66 -15.04 17.74 13.33
C GLN A 66 -14.12 17.67 14.56
N PRO A 67 -12.98 18.37 14.58
CA PRO A 67 -12.24 18.60 15.82
C PRO A 67 -13.08 19.47 16.76
N SER A 68 -13.22 19.04 18.00
CA SER A 68 -13.87 19.81 19.07
C SER A 68 -13.16 21.17 19.26
N ALA A 69 -13.82 22.25 18.89
CA ALA A 69 -13.35 23.59 19.17
C ALA A 69 -13.36 23.84 20.70
N GLY A 70 -12.18 23.94 21.27
CA GLY A 70 -12.01 24.43 22.63
C GLY A 70 -11.35 23.48 23.62
N ILE A 71 -10.15 23.04 23.33
CA ILE A 71 -9.02 22.80 24.26
C ILE A 71 -7.81 22.69 23.34
N LEU A 72 -6.79 23.49 23.54
CA LEU A 72 -5.50 23.34 22.85
C LEU A 72 -5.01 21.91 23.03
N ASN A 73 -5.23 21.07 22.02
CA ASN A 73 -4.90 19.64 22.06
C ASN A 73 -3.40 19.45 21.99
N THR A 74 -2.74 19.38 23.13
CA THR A 74 -1.39 18.82 23.25
C THR A 74 -1.28 17.42 22.66
N SER A 75 -2.38 16.64 22.54
CA SER A 75 -2.41 15.30 21.93
C SER A 75 -2.29 15.29 20.40
N SER A 76 -2.85 16.28 19.68
CA SER A 76 -2.72 16.35 18.21
C SER A 76 -1.36 16.88 17.78
N GLN A 77 -0.78 17.83 18.53
CA GLN A 77 0.59 18.29 18.30
C GLN A 77 1.60 17.19 18.63
N SER A 78 1.38 16.40 19.69
CA SER A 78 2.25 15.27 20.01
C SER A 78 2.19 14.17 18.93
N SER A 79 1.01 13.88 18.39
CA SER A 79 0.87 12.87 17.31
C SER A 79 1.51 13.32 16.00
N PHE A 80 1.36 14.59 15.61
CA PHE A 80 2.02 15.13 14.42
C PHE A 80 3.54 15.09 14.55
N VAL A 81 4.08 15.57 15.67
CA VAL A 81 5.53 15.55 15.92
C VAL A 81 6.08 14.13 15.98
N GLU A 82 5.34 13.21 16.59
CA GLU A 82 5.72 11.79 16.65
C GLU A 82 5.71 11.15 15.26
N ASN A 83 4.65 11.35 14.47
CA ASN A 83 4.57 10.88 13.09
C ASN A 83 5.68 11.45 12.23
N LEU A 84 5.97 12.75 12.33
CA LEU A 84 7.06 13.39 11.60
C LEU A 84 8.43 12.79 11.98
N ARG A 85 8.67 12.53 13.27
CA ARG A 85 9.91 11.89 13.74
C ARG A 85 10.05 10.46 13.21
N LEU A 86 8.96 9.70 13.17
CA LEU A 86 8.94 8.35 12.59
C LEU A 86 9.19 8.39 11.08
N SER A 87 8.59 9.35 10.39
CA SER A 87 8.76 9.54 8.94
C SER A 87 10.15 10.07 8.55
N ALA A 88 10.84 10.78 9.44
CA ALA A 88 12.16 11.36 9.17
C ALA A 88 13.19 10.33 8.69
N LYS A 89 13.11 9.10 9.19
CA LYS A 89 13.93 7.97 8.74
C LYS A 89 13.74 7.68 7.25
N TYR A 90 12.47 7.65 6.79
CA TYR A 90 12.13 7.40 5.39
C TYR A 90 12.52 8.57 4.49
N ILE A 91 12.29 9.81 4.95
CA ILE A 91 12.68 11.03 4.24
C ILE A 91 14.18 11.01 3.92
N SER A 92 15.01 10.72 4.93
CA SER A 92 16.47 10.61 4.73
C SER A 92 16.84 9.45 3.80
N GLN A 93 16.15 8.32 3.90
CA GLN A 93 16.44 7.13 3.10
C GLN A 93 16.07 7.31 1.63
N PHE A 94 15.06 8.12 1.32
CA PHE A 94 14.55 8.30 -0.05
C PHE A 94 15.16 9.49 -0.79
N ASN A 95 15.99 10.29 -0.14
CA ASN A 95 16.68 11.39 -0.79
C ASN A 95 17.47 10.89 -2.02
N GLN A 96 17.32 11.56 -3.16
CA GLN A 96 17.93 11.23 -4.47
C GLN A 96 17.53 9.84 -5.05
N LYS A 97 16.53 9.18 -4.46
CA LYS A 97 16.02 7.92 -4.97
C LYS A 97 15.10 8.12 -6.16
N VAL A 98 15.09 7.13 -7.07
CA VAL A 98 14.27 7.18 -8.28
C VAL A 98 13.00 6.38 -8.08
N PHE A 99 11.84 7.04 -8.19
CA PHE A 99 10.52 6.42 -8.10
C PHE A 99 9.81 6.51 -9.44
N VAL A 100 9.33 5.38 -9.94
CA VAL A 100 8.45 5.31 -11.11
C VAL A 100 7.02 5.15 -10.63
N ILE A 101 6.14 6.04 -11.07
CA ILE A 101 4.72 6.07 -10.67
C ILE A 101 3.88 5.84 -11.92
N GLY A 102 3.15 4.72 -11.96
CA GLY A 102 2.19 4.40 -13.00
C GLY A 102 0.76 4.79 -12.57
N ILE A 103 0.10 5.61 -13.36
CA ILE A 103 -1.28 6.04 -13.10
C ILE A 103 -2.20 5.67 -14.28
N SER A 104 -3.35 5.09 -13.97
CA SER A 104 -4.35 4.76 -14.99
C SER A 104 -5.12 6.01 -15.47
N GLY A 105 -5.66 5.95 -16.67
CA GLY A 105 -6.51 7.00 -17.22
C GLY A 105 -7.77 7.30 -16.38
N HIS A 106 -8.22 6.37 -15.56
CA HIS A 106 -9.39 6.53 -14.68
C HIS A 106 -9.18 7.65 -13.64
N VAL A 107 -7.96 7.84 -13.16
CA VAL A 107 -7.58 8.88 -12.21
C VAL A 107 -8.00 10.30 -12.68
N PHE A 108 -7.97 10.54 -13.99
CA PHE A 108 -8.32 11.84 -14.58
C PHE A 108 -9.81 12.03 -14.75
N ASN A 109 -10.58 10.96 -14.90
CA ASN A 109 -12.04 11.04 -15.00
C ASN A 109 -12.70 11.31 -13.66
N ASP A 110 -12.12 10.79 -12.59
CA ASP A 110 -12.67 10.85 -11.23
C ASP A 110 -12.18 12.08 -10.43
N GLY A 111 -11.35 12.95 -11.05
CA GLY A 111 -10.78 14.12 -10.39
C GLY A 111 -9.74 13.82 -9.29
N GLN A 112 -9.26 12.59 -9.22
CA GLN A 112 -8.27 12.18 -8.19
C GLN A 112 -6.86 12.66 -8.48
N PHE A 113 -6.58 13.06 -9.72
CA PHE A 113 -5.24 13.46 -10.13
C PHE A 113 -4.72 14.68 -9.36
N GLU A 114 -5.58 15.61 -8.97
CA GLU A 114 -5.16 16.79 -8.19
C GLU A 114 -4.52 16.42 -6.84
N ASN A 115 -5.07 15.42 -6.15
CA ASN A 115 -4.52 14.93 -4.89
C ASN A 115 -3.21 14.18 -5.11
N ILE A 116 -3.16 13.29 -6.10
CA ILE A 116 -1.92 12.60 -6.49
C ILE A 116 -0.83 13.59 -6.90
N ALA A 117 -1.17 14.65 -7.59
CA ALA A 117 -0.23 15.70 -7.99
C ALA A 117 0.36 16.45 -6.78
N LYS A 118 -0.42 16.66 -5.70
CA LYS A 118 0.10 17.20 -4.43
C LYS A 118 1.13 16.26 -3.79
N ASP A 119 0.85 14.96 -3.79
CA ASP A 119 1.76 13.95 -3.28
C ASP A 119 3.06 13.90 -4.11
N ILE A 120 2.95 13.94 -5.45
CA ILE A 120 4.10 13.99 -6.35
C ILE A 120 4.95 15.24 -6.09
N ASN A 121 4.31 16.39 -5.89
CA ASN A 121 5.01 17.63 -5.55
C ASN A 121 5.74 17.53 -4.21
N LEU A 122 5.14 16.87 -3.22
CA LEU A 122 5.80 16.61 -1.94
C LEU A 122 7.02 15.70 -2.12
N LEU A 123 6.92 14.61 -2.88
CA LEU A 123 8.07 13.73 -3.17
C LEU A 123 9.21 14.53 -3.84
N HIS A 124 8.88 15.33 -4.84
CA HIS A 124 9.85 16.18 -5.52
C HIS A 124 10.52 17.18 -4.57
N SER A 125 9.75 17.80 -3.66
CA SER A 125 10.26 18.73 -2.64
C SER A 125 11.19 18.04 -1.63
N LEU A 126 11.02 16.74 -1.42
CA LEU A 126 11.90 15.90 -0.61
C LEU A 126 13.11 15.37 -1.39
N ASN A 127 13.37 15.93 -2.57
CA ASN A 127 14.49 15.57 -3.44
C ASN A 127 14.45 14.12 -3.94
N ILE A 128 13.24 13.57 -4.11
CA ILE A 128 12.99 12.28 -4.73
C ILE A 128 12.80 12.50 -6.23
N LYS A 129 13.50 11.71 -7.04
CA LYS A 129 13.43 11.76 -8.51
C LYS A 129 12.19 11.01 -8.99
N VAL A 130 11.28 11.67 -9.68
CA VAL A 130 9.99 11.10 -10.08
C VAL A 130 9.89 10.94 -11.58
N ILE A 131 9.51 9.74 -12.02
CA ILE A 131 9.09 9.43 -13.39
C ILE A 131 7.61 9.07 -13.32
N LEU A 132 6.77 9.86 -13.99
CA LEU A 132 5.32 9.66 -14.05
C LEU A 132 4.94 9.01 -15.39
N VAL A 133 4.43 7.81 -15.36
CA VAL A 133 3.93 7.08 -16.54
C VAL A 133 2.40 7.04 -16.46
N TYR A 134 1.73 7.64 -17.42
CA TYR A 134 0.26 7.70 -17.41
C TYR A 134 -0.37 6.80 -18.47
N GLY A 135 -1.57 6.30 -18.17
CA GLY A 135 -2.47 5.65 -19.11
C GLY A 135 -3.57 6.58 -19.58
N ALA A 136 -4.14 6.30 -20.75
CA ALA A 136 -5.24 7.07 -21.32
C ALA A 136 -6.37 6.16 -21.85
N ARG A 137 -6.47 4.93 -21.36
CA ARG A 137 -7.38 3.92 -21.88
C ARG A 137 -8.84 4.36 -21.88
N PRO A 138 -9.45 4.82 -20.77
CA PRO A 138 -10.86 5.21 -20.76
C PRO A 138 -11.16 6.41 -21.67
N GLN A 139 -10.23 7.37 -21.81
CA GLN A 139 -10.37 8.51 -22.70
C GLN A 139 -10.30 8.09 -24.16
N VAL A 140 -9.38 7.16 -24.49
CA VAL A 140 -9.27 6.55 -25.82
C VAL A 140 -10.54 5.79 -26.16
N GLU A 141 -11.05 4.95 -25.25
CA GLU A 141 -12.27 4.16 -25.48
C GLU A 141 -13.47 5.05 -25.73
N ALA A 142 -13.63 6.13 -24.95
CA ALA A 142 -14.71 7.09 -25.15
C ALA A 142 -14.68 7.72 -26.57
N ILE A 143 -13.50 8.10 -27.05
CA ILE A 143 -13.36 8.67 -28.40
C ILE A 143 -13.58 7.61 -29.49
N LEU A 144 -13.07 6.41 -29.34
CA LEU A 144 -13.29 5.33 -30.31
C LEU A 144 -14.77 4.96 -30.44
N VAL A 145 -15.49 4.85 -29.32
CA VAL A 145 -16.94 4.63 -29.30
C VAL A 145 -17.69 5.76 -29.98
N LYS A 146 -17.34 7.02 -29.66
CA LYS A 146 -17.95 8.21 -30.30
C LYS A 146 -17.77 8.20 -31.82
N ASN A 147 -16.62 7.76 -32.31
CA ASN A 147 -16.32 7.70 -33.74
C ASN A 147 -16.67 6.35 -34.38
N LYS A 148 -17.36 5.46 -33.66
CA LYS A 148 -17.79 4.14 -34.13
C LYS A 148 -16.63 3.26 -34.63
N ILE A 149 -15.44 3.42 -34.03
CA ILE A 149 -14.27 2.59 -34.30
C ILE A 149 -14.31 1.36 -33.41
N PRO A 150 -14.22 0.14 -33.96
CA PRO A 150 -14.28 -1.08 -33.18
C PRO A 150 -13.13 -1.19 -32.16
N ILE A 151 -13.48 -1.62 -30.94
CA ILE A 151 -12.49 -1.94 -29.90
C ILE A 151 -12.34 -3.45 -29.87
N ARG A 152 -11.17 -3.94 -30.26
CA ARG A 152 -10.81 -5.36 -30.17
C ARG A 152 -9.68 -5.55 -29.19
N LEU A 153 -9.80 -6.56 -28.35
CA LEU A 153 -8.77 -6.94 -27.37
C LEU A 153 -8.29 -8.36 -27.64
N VAL A 154 -6.99 -8.59 -27.52
CA VAL A 154 -6.34 -9.89 -27.58
C VAL A 154 -5.39 -9.98 -26.40
N GLN A 155 -5.53 -11.01 -25.58
CA GLN A 155 -4.75 -11.16 -24.33
C GLN A 155 -4.69 -9.86 -23.52
N ASN A 156 -5.80 -9.19 -23.38
CA ASN A 156 -5.89 -7.91 -22.67
C ASN A 156 -5.13 -6.74 -23.33
N MET A 157 -4.61 -6.88 -24.55
CA MET A 157 -4.03 -5.79 -25.32
C MET A 157 -5.00 -5.34 -26.42
N ARG A 158 -5.07 -4.03 -26.65
CA ARG A 158 -5.87 -3.46 -27.72
C ARG A 158 -5.20 -3.73 -29.06
N VAL A 159 -5.94 -4.25 -30.03
CA VAL A 159 -5.55 -4.22 -31.44
C VAL A 159 -5.69 -2.77 -31.91
N THR A 160 -4.60 -2.13 -32.30
CA THR A 160 -4.58 -0.70 -32.63
C THR A 160 -4.57 -0.50 -34.14
N SER A 161 -5.76 -0.33 -34.73
CA SER A 161 -5.87 -0.02 -36.15
C SER A 161 -5.30 1.37 -36.48
N LYS A 162 -5.01 1.65 -37.77
CA LYS A 162 -4.57 2.97 -38.22
C LYS A 162 -5.55 4.09 -37.84
N SER A 163 -6.86 3.82 -37.94
CA SER A 163 -7.90 4.77 -37.55
C SER A 163 -7.96 5.00 -36.03
N ALA A 164 -7.72 3.95 -35.24
CA ALA A 164 -7.63 4.09 -33.79
C ALA A 164 -6.35 4.83 -33.35
N LEU A 165 -5.23 4.61 -34.07
CA LEU A 165 -3.94 5.21 -33.70
C LEU A 165 -3.99 6.74 -33.73
N SER A 166 -4.63 7.37 -34.75
CA SER A 166 -4.73 8.83 -34.82
C SER A 166 -5.42 9.42 -33.59
N HIS A 167 -6.55 8.82 -33.16
CA HIS A 167 -7.25 9.25 -31.95
C HIS A 167 -6.45 8.96 -30.66
N ILE A 168 -5.70 7.88 -30.63
CA ILE A 168 -4.82 7.58 -29.50
C ILE A 168 -3.73 8.66 -29.35
N ILE A 169 -3.15 9.13 -30.45
CA ILE A 169 -2.16 10.20 -30.46
C ILE A 169 -2.79 11.51 -29.94
N GLU A 170 -3.97 11.88 -30.46
CA GLU A 170 -4.69 13.08 -30.03
C GLU A 170 -5.00 13.05 -28.52
N VAL A 171 -5.54 11.94 -28.04
CA VAL A 171 -5.89 11.77 -26.61
C VAL A 171 -4.65 11.87 -25.74
N ASN A 172 -3.57 11.17 -26.10
CA ASN A 172 -2.34 11.22 -25.32
C ASN A 172 -1.70 12.61 -25.31
N GLY A 173 -1.76 13.34 -26.42
CA GLY A 173 -1.33 14.73 -26.47
C GLY A 173 -2.14 15.63 -25.52
N ALA A 174 -3.47 15.50 -25.56
CA ALA A 174 -4.35 16.26 -24.67
C ALA A 174 -4.14 15.90 -23.18
N MET A 175 -3.96 14.61 -22.88
CA MET A 175 -3.70 14.13 -21.52
C MET A 175 -2.38 14.67 -20.98
N ARG A 176 -1.31 14.67 -21.78
CA ARG A 176 -0.03 15.27 -21.39
C ARG A 176 -0.19 16.72 -20.97
N VAL A 177 -0.85 17.53 -21.80
CA VAL A 177 -1.09 18.95 -21.50
C VAL A 177 -1.88 19.14 -20.21
N LYS A 178 -2.90 18.30 -19.97
CA LYS A 178 -3.67 18.34 -18.70
C LYS A 178 -2.79 18.01 -17.48
N ILE A 179 -1.94 16.99 -17.60
CA ILE A 179 -1.01 16.59 -16.52
C ILE A 179 -0.04 17.74 -16.22
N GLU A 180 0.57 18.30 -17.26
CA GLU A 180 1.50 19.44 -17.15
C GLU A 180 0.79 20.64 -16.52
N ALA A 181 -0.41 20.99 -16.97
CA ALA A 181 -1.20 22.09 -16.41
C ALA A 181 -1.51 21.86 -14.93
N THR A 182 -1.98 20.67 -14.54
CA THR A 182 -2.32 20.38 -13.14
C THR A 182 -1.10 20.44 -12.24
N LEU A 183 0.01 19.82 -12.61
CA LEU A 183 1.25 19.87 -11.83
C LEU A 183 1.79 21.30 -11.70
N SER A 184 1.62 22.12 -12.73
CA SER A 184 2.06 23.53 -12.73
C SER A 184 1.20 24.45 -11.84
N THR A 185 -0.06 24.07 -11.54
CA THR A 185 -0.93 24.87 -10.65
C THR A 185 -0.64 24.65 -9.16
N ILE A 186 -0.05 23.52 -8.83
CA ILE A 186 0.32 23.20 -7.46
C ILE A 186 1.53 24.06 -7.11
N LYS A 187 1.36 24.96 -6.14
CA LYS A 187 2.48 25.78 -5.68
C LYS A 187 3.58 24.87 -5.15
N PRO A 188 4.75 24.83 -5.79
CA PRO A 188 5.84 24.01 -5.31
C PRO A 188 6.30 24.54 -3.94
N PHE A 189 6.72 23.63 -3.07
CA PHE A 189 7.40 23.99 -1.84
C PHE A 189 8.76 24.66 -2.14
N THR A 190 9.28 24.41 -3.35
CA THR A 190 10.50 25.03 -3.88
C THR A 190 10.19 25.70 -5.21
N GLU A 191 10.80 26.87 -5.47
CA GLU A 191 10.70 27.53 -6.78
C GLU A 191 11.31 26.63 -7.87
N GLY A 192 10.61 26.48 -9.00
CA GLY A 192 11.17 25.92 -10.21
C GLY A 192 10.94 24.44 -10.49
N MET A 193 9.81 23.84 -10.04
CA MET A 193 9.45 22.49 -10.52
C MET A 193 9.32 22.50 -12.05
N GLN A 194 10.22 21.79 -12.72
CA GLN A 194 10.21 21.65 -14.18
C GLN A 194 9.67 20.27 -14.56
N LEU A 195 8.92 20.23 -15.66
CA LEU A 195 8.32 19.03 -16.20
C LEU A 195 8.92 18.75 -17.58
N SER A 196 9.34 17.53 -17.81
CA SER A 196 9.88 17.12 -19.11
C SER A 196 9.13 15.93 -19.68
N SER A 197 8.84 16.01 -20.96
CA SER A 197 8.33 14.89 -21.75
C SER A 197 9.13 14.77 -23.04
N GLY A 198 9.20 13.58 -23.63
CA GLY A 198 10.00 13.37 -24.84
C GLY A 198 9.86 11.97 -25.44
N ASN A 199 10.69 11.71 -26.47
CA ASN A 199 10.73 10.45 -27.20
C ASN A 199 11.67 9.40 -26.56
N PHE A 200 11.54 9.21 -25.26
CA PHE A 200 12.41 8.32 -24.48
C PHE A 200 12.27 6.83 -24.86
N LEU A 201 11.18 6.45 -25.54
CA LEU A 201 10.82 5.06 -25.81
C LEU A 201 11.02 4.70 -27.27
N THR A 202 11.93 3.78 -27.56
CA THR A 202 11.94 3.07 -28.85
C THR A 202 11.02 1.87 -28.74
N ALA A 203 10.09 1.75 -29.69
CA ALA A 203 9.09 0.66 -29.76
C ALA A 203 9.34 -0.27 -30.94
N MET A 204 8.78 -1.47 -30.82
CA MET A 204 8.64 -2.46 -31.88
C MET A 204 7.20 -2.96 -31.94
N PRO A 205 6.70 -3.46 -33.08
CA PRO A 205 5.37 -4.01 -33.18
C PRO A 205 5.18 -5.20 -32.24
N ALA A 206 3.98 -5.36 -31.69
CA ALA A 206 3.61 -6.54 -30.90
C ALA A 206 3.53 -7.80 -31.77
N GLY A 207 3.35 -7.64 -33.08
CA GLY A 207 3.28 -8.74 -34.05
C GLY A 207 1.92 -9.43 -34.06
N VAL A 208 1.93 -10.72 -34.39
CA VAL A 208 0.74 -11.57 -34.40
C VAL A 208 0.61 -12.29 -33.05
N ILE A 209 -0.55 -12.15 -32.39
CA ILE A 209 -0.88 -12.80 -31.11
C ILE A 209 -2.16 -13.60 -31.32
N ASP A 210 -2.17 -14.89 -30.99
CA ASP A 210 -3.31 -15.80 -31.18
C ASP A 210 -3.87 -15.74 -32.61
N GLY A 211 -2.97 -15.65 -33.61
CA GLY A 211 -3.34 -15.58 -35.03
C GLY A 211 -3.91 -14.20 -35.45
N ILE A 212 -3.87 -13.18 -34.61
CA ILE A 212 -4.40 -11.85 -34.88
C ILE A 212 -3.24 -10.86 -34.97
N ASP A 213 -3.16 -10.13 -36.09
CA ASP A 213 -2.22 -9.03 -36.25
C ASP A 213 -2.61 -7.89 -35.31
N MET A 214 -1.68 -7.47 -34.45
CA MET A 214 -1.87 -6.40 -33.47
C MET A 214 -1.71 -5.00 -34.08
N GLU A 215 -1.39 -4.91 -35.35
CA GLU A 215 -1.23 -3.69 -36.14
C GLU A 215 -0.27 -2.66 -35.47
N ALA A 216 -0.77 -1.48 -35.12
CA ALA A 216 0.02 -0.43 -34.46
C ALA A 216 0.12 -0.58 -32.93
N THR A 217 -0.24 -1.73 -32.37
CA THR A 217 0.08 -2.06 -30.99
C THR A 217 1.54 -2.46 -30.88
N GLY A 218 2.26 -1.86 -29.92
CA GLY A 218 3.70 -2.07 -29.77
C GLY A 218 4.09 -2.59 -28.40
N ARG A 219 5.38 -2.90 -28.32
CA ARG A 219 6.10 -3.22 -27.08
C ARG A 219 7.33 -2.32 -26.99
N VAL A 220 7.75 -2.02 -25.77
CA VAL A 220 9.00 -1.31 -25.53
C VAL A 220 10.16 -2.17 -26.04
N ARG A 221 10.99 -1.60 -26.92
CA ARG A 221 12.21 -2.23 -27.43
C ARG A 221 13.45 -1.74 -26.71
N ASN A 222 13.53 -0.41 -26.51
CA ASN A 222 14.64 0.22 -25.82
C ASN A 222 14.18 1.52 -25.14
N ILE A 223 14.90 1.93 -24.11
CA ILE A 223 14.65 3.15 -23.33
C ILE A 223 15.94 3.98 -23.35
N ASP A 224 15.81 5.26 -23.68
CA ASP A 224 16.92 6.20 -23.57
C ASP A 224 17.11 6.61 -22.09
N ILE A 225 17.85 5.76 -21.36
CA ILE A 225 18.14 5.93 -19.95
C ILE A 225 18.91 7.24 -19.73
N ASN A 226 19.89 7.54 -20.57
CA ASN A 226 20.72 8.73 -20.43
C ASN A 226 19.89 10.02 -20.54
N ALA A 227 18.94 10.06 -21.49
CA ALA A 227 18.05 11.21 -21.63
C ALA A 227 17.16 11.39 -20.39
N ILE A 228 16.60 10.30 -19.84
CA ILE A 228 15.79 10.33 -18.62
C ILE A 228 16.65 10.77 -17.41
N GLU A 229 17.81 10.17 -17.19
CA GLU A 229 18.70 10.49 -16.07
C GLU A 229 19.17 11.95 -16.11
N ASN A 230 19.49 12.47 -17.29
CA ASN A 230 19.85 13.88 -17.46
C ASN A 230 18.73 14.80 -16.96
N LYS A 231 17.47 14.51 -17.28
CA LYS A 231 16.32 15.27 -16.80
C LYS A 231 16.17 15.17 -15.28
N LEU A 232 16.23 13.97 -14.74
CA LEU A 232 16.15 13.73 -13.29
C LEU A 232 17.30 14.41 -12.52
N ASN A 233 18.50 14.49 -13.11
CA ASN A 233 19.64 15.16 -12.50
C ASN A 233 19.50 16.69 -12.53
N HIS A 234 18.73 17.24 -13.46
CA HIS A 234 18.32 18.64 -13.46
C HIS A 234 17.10 18.94 -12.60
N HIS A 235 16.72 17.99 -11.74
CA HIS A 235 15.58 18.13 -10.82
C HIS A 235 14.25 18.32 -11.56
N GLU A 236 14.09 17.66 -12.71
CA GLU A 236 12.86 17.66 -13.49
C GLU A 236 12.02 16.39 -13.18
N ILE A 237 10.69 16.53 -13.16
CA ILE A 237 9.78 15.37 -13.18
C ILE A 237 9.63 14.92 -14.64
N VAL A 238 9.92 13.65 -14.91
CA VAL A 238 9.82 13.09 -16.25
C VAL A 238 8.43 12.51 -16.46
N ILE A 239 7.71 12.99 -17.47
CA ILE A 239 6.37 12.51 -17.84
C ILE A 239 6.48 11.66 -19.09
N VAL A 240 5.99 10.42 -19.02
CA VAL A 240 6.05 9.44 -20.12
C VAL A 240 4.66 9.02 -20.53
N SER A 241 4.36 9.19 -21.84
CA SER A 241 3.13 8.69 -22.46
C SER A 241 3.28 7.22 -22.89
N PRO A 242 2.17 6.45 -23.01
CA PRO A 242 2.19 5.10 -23.55
C PRO A 242 2.24 5.10 -25.08
N ILE A 243 3.15 5.89 -25.62
CA ILE A 243 3.44 5.98 -27.08
C ILE A 243 4.92 5.77 -27.27
N GLY A 244 5.27 4.91 -28.22
CA GLY A 244 6.66 4.67 -28.60
C GLY A 244 6.89 4.84 -30.09
N TYR A 245 8.13 5.01 -30.45
CA TYR A 245 8.56 5.30 -31.83
C TYR A 245 9.52 4.21 -32.32
N SER A 246 9.32 3.69 -33.53
CA SER A 246 10.35 2.84 -34.14
C SER A 246 11.52 3.68 -34.69
N PRO A 247 12.67 3.05 -34.96
CA PRO A 247 13.81 3.75 -35.58
C PRO A 247 13.51 4.32 -36.99
N ILE A 248 12.44 3.86 -37.64
CA ILE A 248 12.00 4.34 -38.94
C ILE A 248 10.80 5.28 -38.86
N GLY A 249 10.49 5.81 -37.65
CA GLY A 249 9.47 6.83 -37.44
C GLY A 249 8.03 6.30 -37.30
N GLN A 250 7.80 5.01 -37.24
CA GLN A 250 6.45 4.48 -36.97
C GLN A 250 6.06 4.68 -35.51
N ILE A 251 4.79 5.00 -35.27
CA ILE A 251 4.23 5.26 -33.95
C ILE A 251 3.47 4.01 -33.49
N PHE A 252 3.66 3.65 -32.22
CA PHE A 252 3.02 2.50 -31.60
C PHE A 252 2.31 2.89 -30.31
N ASN A 253 1.12 2.32 -30.11
CA ASN A 253 0.39 2.34 -28.85
C ASN A 253 0.96 1.28 -27.90
N LEU A 254 1.37 1.71 -26.69
CA LEU A 254 1.96 0.87 -25.66
C LEU A 254 1.01 0.71 -24.47
N SER A 255 1.22 -0.31 -23.64
CA SER A 255 0.61 -0.39 -22.31
C SER A 255 1.39 0.47 -21.34
N TYR A 256 0.70 1.33 -20.56
CA TYR A 256 1.38 2.17 -19.56
C TYR A 256 1.94 1.32 -18.42
N GLU A 257 1.27 0.23 -18.06
CA GLU A 257 1.68 -0.68 -17.00
C GLU A 257 3.02 -1.34 -17.36
N GLN A 258 3.11 -1.90 -18.57
CA GLN A 258 4.35 -2.49 -19.08
C GLN A 258 5.43 -1.42 -19.29
N THR A 259 5.05 -0.23 -19.75
CA THR A 259 5.98 0.88 -19.96
C THR A 259 6.61 1.31 -18.63
N ALA A 260 5.81 1.49 -17.58
CA ALA A 260 6.31 1.84 -16.25
C ALA A 260 7.25 0.76 -15.69
N ALA A 261 6.88 -0.52 -15.82
CA ALA A 261 7.72 -1.63 -15.39
C ALA A 261 9.05 -1.71 -16.16
N ASN A 262 9.02 -1.50 -17.48
CA ASN A 262 10.23 -1.49 -18.32
C ASN A 262 11.16 -0.31 -17.96
N ILE A 263 10.60 0.90 -17.76
CA ILE A 263 11.38 2.06 -17.33
C ILE A 263 11.99 1.81 -15.95
N ALA A 264 11.19 1.33 -15.00
CA ALA A 264 11.68 1.03 -13.67
C ALA A 264 12.85 0.04 -13.71
N ALA A 265 12.70 -1.06 -14.46
CA ALA A 265 13.75 -2.07 -14.61
C ALA A 265 15.00 -1.50 -15.29
N ALA A 266 14.85 -0.73 -16.36
CA ALA A 266 15.96 -0.22 -17.14
C ALA A 266 16.81 0.81 -16.35
N ILE A 267 16.16 1.71 -15.59
CA ILE A 267 16.85 2.76 -14.82
C ILE A 267 17.29 2.25 -13.43
N GLY A 268 16.91 1.02 -13.06
CA GLY A 268 17.18 0.50 -11.71
C GLY A 268 16.45 1.29 -10.62
N ALA A 269 15.18 1.62 -10.85
CA ALA A 269 14.39 2.42 -9.91
C ALA A 269 14.34 1.79 -8.51
N ASP A 270 14.38 2.63 -7.48
CA ASP A 270 14.27 2.19 -6.08
C ASP A 270 12.87 1.69 -5.75
N LYS A 271 11.85 2.27 -6.39
CA LYS A 271 10.44 1.87 -6.25
C LYS A 271 9.69 2.00 -7.56
N LEU A 272 8.76 1.05 -7.78
CA LEU A 272 7.70 1.15 -8.77
C LEU A 272 6.37 1.20 -8.02
N ILE A 273 5.51 2.15 -8.35
CA ILE A 273 4.25 2.38 -7.66
C ILE A 273 3.14 2.43 -8.69
N TYR A 274 2.05 1.68 -8.46
CA TYR A 274 0.84 1.76 -9.26
C TYR A 274 -0.35 2.15 -8.41
N TYR A 275 -1.20 3.01 -8.94
CA TYR A 275 -2.49 3.31 -8.37
C TYR A 275 -3.54 2.34 -8.92
N VAL A 276 -4.26 1.67 -8.01
CA VAL A 276 -5.31 0.68 -8.27
C VAL A 276 -6.66 1.12 -7.67
N ASP A 277 -7.76 0.46 -8.05
CA ASP A 277 -9.11 0.83 -7.59
C ASP A 277 -9.41 0.37 -6.16
N ALA A 278 -8.80 -0.71 -5.71
CA ALA A 278 -8.94 -1.24 -4.35
C ALA A 278 -7.77 -0.81 -3.45
N ASN A 279 -7.81 -1.18 -2.17
CA ASN A 279 -6.70 -0.93 -1.24
C ASN A 279 -5.42 -1.72 -1.57
N GLY A 280 -5.39 -2.41 -2.68
CA GLY A 280 -4.34 -3.31 -3.14
C GLY A 280 -4.98 -4.56 -3.75
N ILE A 281 -4.24 -5.66 -3.80
CA ILE A 281 -4.76 -6.95 -4.25
C ILE A 281 -5.58 -7.59 -3.13
N LEU A 282 -6.79 -8.03 -3.45
CA LEU A 282 -7.70 -8.69 -2.52
C LEU A 282 -7.67 -10.22 -2.74
N ASN A 283 -7.87 -10.97 -1.67
CA ASN A 283 -8.08 -12.42 -1.73
C ASN A 283 -9.53 -12.74 -2.13
N GLU A 284 -9.86 -14.03 -2.26
CA GLU A 284 -11.22 -14.52 -2.59
C GLU A 284 -12.30 -14.07 -1.60
N ARG A 285 -11.93 -13.72 -0.38
CA ARG A 285 -12.83 -13.22 0.67
C ARG A 285 -12.97 -11.69 0.68
N GLY A 286 -12.33 -10.98 -0.26
CA GLY A 286 -12.30 -9.53 -0.30
C GLY A 286 -11.38 -8.87 0.74
N GLU A 287 -10.48 -9.63 1.36
CA GLU A 287 -9.52 -9.11 2.33
C GLU A 287 -8.22 -8.69 1.62
N LEU A 288 -7.61 -7.60 2.07
CA LEU A 288 -6.34 -7.11 1.53
C LEU A 288 -5.22 -8.14 1.71
N ILE A 289 -4.47 -8.39 0.65
CA ILE A 289 -3.19 -9.10 0.69
C ILE A 289 -2.09 -8.04 0.85
N PRO A 290 -1.56 -7.80 2.06
CA PRO A 290 -0.60 -6.71 2.28
C PRO A 290 0.75 -6.99 1.63
N GLU A 291 1.08 -8.26 1.43
CA GLU A 291 2.32 -8.71 0.82
C GLU A 291 2.07 -9.84 -0.18
N LEU A 292 2.52 -9.63 -1.42
CA LEU A 292 2.42 -10.60 -2.50
C LEU A 292 3.82 -10.95 -3.02
N THR A 293 4.27 -12.19 -2.80
CA THR A 293 5.55 -12.65 -3.33
C THR A 293 5.44 -13.04 -4.80
N SER A 294 6.58 -13.04 -5.53
CA SER A 294 6.65 -13.50 -6.92
C SER A 294 6.02 -14.87 -7.12
N GLU A 295 6.22 -15.81 -6.21
CA GLU A 295 5.65 -17.16 -6.29
C GLU A 295 4.12 -17.13 -6.19
N LYS A 296 3.58 -16.43 -5.18
CA LYS A 296 2.13 -16.31 -4.99
C LYS A 296 1.46 -15.59 -6.16
N ALA A 297 2.10 -14.54 -6.67
CA ALA A 297 1.60 -13.80 -7.80
C ALA A 297 1.59 -14.65 -9.09
N HIS A 298 2.64 -15.43 -9.30
CA HIS A 298 2.68 -16.35 -10.45
C HIS A 298 1.53 -17.35 -10.39
N LYS A 299 1.28 -17.95 -9.23
CA LYS A 299 0.16 -18.87 -9.02
C LYS A 299 -1.19 -18.18 -9.27
N LEU A 300 -1.35 -16.95 -8.79
CA LEU A 300 -2.58 -16.17 -9.01
C LEU A 300 -2.80 -15.86 -10.49
N ILE A 301 -1.76 -15.41 -11.20
CA ILE A 301 -1.82 -15.13 -12.64
C ILE A 301 -2.15 -16.40 -13.43
N SER A 302 -1.45 -17.52 -13.18
CA SER A 302 -1.70 -18.79 -13.86
C SER A 302 -3.13 -19.29 -13.64
N HIS A 303 -3.65 -19.17 -12.41
CA HIS A 303 -5.02 -19.57 -12.10
C HIS A 303 -6.07 -18.76 -12.88
N ILE A 304 -5.85 -17.45 -13.02
CA ILE A 304 -6.74 -16.56 -13.81
C ILE A 304 -6.65 -16.87 -15.30
N GLU A 305 -5.46 -17.18 -15.82
CA GLU A 305 -5.25 -17.51 -17.25
C GLU A 305 -5.84 -18.87 -17.62
N GLU A 306 -5.76 -19.87 -16.74
CA GLU A 306 -6.32 -21.22 -16.95
C GLU A 306 -7.84 -21.27 -16.85
N LYS A 307 -8.44 -20.44 -16.02
CA LYS A 307 -9.90 -20.36 -15.81
C LYS A 307 -10.37 -18.92 -15.98
N PRO A 308 -10.51 -18.43 -17.21
CA PRO A 308 -11.04 -17.09 -17.45
C PRO A 308 -12.56 -17.07 -17.17
N SER A 309 -12.97 -17.29 -15.92
CA SER A 309 -14.36 -17.14 -15.49
C SER A 309 -14.52 -15.81 -14.75
N PRO A 310 -15.72 -15.20 -14.78
CA PRO A 310 -16.00 -14.03 -13.95
C PRO A 310 -15.72 -14.27 -12.46
N GLU A 311 -15.77 -15.53 -12.01
CA GLU A 311 -15.53 -15.94 -10.64
C GLU A 311 -14.03 -16.04 -10.29
N ALA A 312 -13.16 -16.44 -11.20
CA ALA A 312 -11.71 -16.45 -10.98
C ALA A 312 -11.09 -15.05 -11.00
N ALA A 313 -11.74 -14.13 -11.74
CA ALA A 313 -11.38 -12.71 -11.80
C ALA A 313 -12.18 -11.86 -10.79
N GLN A 314 -12.87 -12.47 -9.84
CA GLN A 314 -13.95 -11.87 -9.03
C GLN A 314 -13.63 -10.55 -8.33
N ASN A 315 -12.35 -10.15 -8.20
CA ASN A 315 -11.98 -8.90 -7.54
C ASN A 315 -10.83 -8.13 -8.24
N LEU A 316 -10.41 -8.55 -9.44
CA LEU A 316 -9.36 -7.88 -10.20
C LEU A 316 -9.96 -7.26 -11.46
N SER A 317 -9.85 -5.94 -11.57
CA SER A 317 -10.17 -5.24 -12.82
C SER A 317 -9.17 -5.68 -13.91
N TYR A 318 -9.52 -5.41 -15.16
CA TYR A 318 -8.63 -5.64 -16.30
C TYR A 318 -7.26 -4.92 -16.11
N ASP A 319 -7.29 -3.68 -15.63
CA ASP A 319 -6.09 -2.89 -15.39
C ASP A 319 -5.26 -3.49 -14.26
N ASP A 320 -5.89 -3.97 -13.17
CA ASP A 320 -5.20 -4.61 -12.04
C ASP A 320 -4.46 -5.89 -12.45
N PHE A 321 -5.06 -6.68 -13.38
CA PHE A 321 -4.39 -7.87 -13.90
C PHE A 321 -3.13 -7.53 -14.72
N ASN A 322 -3.18 -6.48 -15.55
CA ASN A 322 -2.02 -6.01 -16.30
C ASN A 322 -0.95 -5.43 -15.37
N ILE A 323 -1.36 -4.71 -14.31
CA ILE A 323 -0.47 -4.22 -13.27
C ILE A 323 0.22 -5.38 -12.56
N LEU A 324 -0.52 -6.44 -12.20
CA LEU A 324 0.04 -7.64 -11.56
C LEU A 324 1.11 -8.31 -12.42
N LYS A 325 0.84 -8.51 -13.72
CA LYS A 325 1.82 -9.06 -14.69
C LYS A 325 3.05 -8.15 -14.83
N SER A 326 2.83 -6.85 -14.92
CA SER A 326 3.91 -5.86 -15.03
C SER A 326 4.74 -5.76 -13.75
N SER A 327 4.10 -5.92 -12.58
CA SER A 327 4.78 -6.00 -11.29
C SER A 327 5.67 -7.23 -11.19
N LEU A 328 5.16 -8.39 -11.63
CA LEU A 328 5.96 -9.63 -11.67
C LEU A 328 7.17 -9.49 -12.60
N PHE A 329 6.99 -8.86 -13.76
CA PHE A 329 8.10 -8.54 -14.67
C PHE A 329 9.13 -7.62 -14.00
N ALA A 330 8.70 -6.55 -13.34
CA ALA A 330 9.60 -5.61 -12.67
C ALA A 330 10.44 -6.28 -11.57
N ILE A 331 9.82 -7.11 -10.73
CA ILE A 331 10.50 -7.86 -9.67
C ILE A 331 11.55 -8.83 -10.27
N LYS A 332 11.18 -9.60 -11.31
CA LYS A 332 12.13 -10.49 -12.02
C LYS A 332 13.32 -9.71 -12.63
N ASN A 333 13.14 -8.43 -12.92
CA ASN A 333 14.18 -7.53 -13.43
C ASN A 333 14.79 -6.64 -12.33
N LYS A 334 14.88 -7.17 -11.10
CA LYS A 334 15.64 -6.62 -9.98
C LYS A 334 15.04 -5.38 -9.29
N ILE A 335 13.81 -4.99 -9.58
CA ILE A 335 13.09 -4.02 -8.75
C ILE A 335 12.78 -4.67 -7.40
N LYS A 336 13.21 -4.04 -6.33
CA LYS A 336 13.11 -4.64 -4.98
C LYS A 336 11.68 -4.72 -4.46
N LYS A 337 10.88 -3.68 -4.72
CA LYS A 337 9.51 -3.55 -4.23
C LYS A 337 8.65 -2.84 -5.26
N VAL A 338 7.48 -3.41 -5.55
CA VAL A 338 6.42 -2.72 -6.29
C VAL A 338 5.27 -2.48 -5.31
N HIS A 339 4.72 -1.27 -5.30
CA HIS A 339 3.65 -0.86 -4.41
C HIS A 339 2.36 -0.67 -5.21
N LEU A 340 1.26 -1.27 -4.75
CA LEU A 340 -0.07 -1.13 -5.33
C LEU A 340 -0.95 -0.41 -4.31
N ILE A 341 -1.34 0.83 -4.59
CA ILE A 341 -2.01 1.71 -3.64
C ILE A 341 -3.36 2.20 -4.16
N ASN A 342 -4.29 2.50 -3.26
CA ASN A 342 -5.63 2.94 -3.63
C ASN A 342 -5.63 4.37 -4.17
N ARG A 343 -6.14 4.58 -5.39
CA ARG A 343 -6.27 5.89 -6.03
C ARG A 343 -7.37 6.77 -5.44
N HIS A 344 -8.32 6.20 -4.70
CA HIS A 344 -9.44 6.92 -4.11
C HIS A 344 -9.15 7.48 -2.71
N ILE A 345 -8.01 7.11 -2.13
CA ILE A 345 -7.59 7.59 -0.81
C ILE A 345 -6.59 8.73 -1.00
N ASP A 346 -6.95 9.93 -0.53
CA ASP A 346 -6.06 11.08 -0.51
C ASP A 346 -4.88 10.83 0.43
N GLY A 347 -3.66 11.08 -0.05
CA GLY A 347 -2.42 10.83 0.70
C GLY A 347 -1.99 9.37 0.79
N SER A 348 -2.64 8.44 0.05
CA SER A 348 -2.27 7.01 0.07
C SER A 348 -0.80 6.76 -0.30
N LEU A 349 -0.24 7.56 -1.21
CA LEU A 349 1.18 7.51 -1.58
C LEU A 349 2.09 7.86 -0.41
N ILE A 350 1.72 8.88 0.33
CA ILE A 350 2.51 9.36 1.47
C ILE A 350 2.42 8.35 2.62
N GLU A 351 1.22 7.83 2.89
CA GLU A 351 1.02 6.80 3.92
C GLU A 351 1.83 5.54 3.59
N GLU A 352 1.81 5.09 2.33
CA GLU A 352 2.56 3.91 1.89
C GLU A 352 4.08 4.09 2.01
N LEU A 353 4.59 5.26 1.67
CA LEU A 353 6.04 5.48 1.61
C LEU A 353 6.67 5.88 2.95
N PHE A 354 5.95 6.60 3.79
CA PHE A 354 6.51 7.24 4.98
C PHE A 354 5.99 6.66 6.29
N THR A 355 5.22 5.56 6.25
CA THR A 355 4.79 4.84 7.44
C THR A 355 5.23 3.38 7.40
N GLU A 356 5.32 2.74 8.57
CA GLU A 356 5.67 1.32 8.66
C GLU A 356 4.52 0.40 8.27
N LYS A 357 3.29 0.86 8.46
CA LYS A 357 2.09 0.05 8.20
C LYS A 357 1.81 -0.06 6.70
N GLY A 358 2.12 1.00 5.95
CA GLY A 358 1.69 1.12 4.55
C GLY A 358 0.18 1.22 4.40
N SER A 359 -0.29 1.33 3.17
CA SER A 359 -1.73 1.45 2.86
C SER A 359 -2.19 0.48 1.76
N GLY A 360 -1.27 -0.26 1.14
CA GLY A 360 -1.52 -1.06 -0.04
C GLY A 360 -0.99 -2.49 -0.01
N THR A 361 -0.77 -3.05 -1.19
CA THR A 361 -0.07 -4.32 -1.38
C THR A 361 1.37 -4.06 -1.80
N ILE A 362 2.32 -4.64 -1.08
CA ILE A 362 3.72 -4.65 -1.49
C ILE A 362 4.02 -5.94 -2.24
N PHE A 363 4.53 -5.80 -3.44
CA PHE A 363 4.98 -6.91 -4.26
C PHE A 363 6.49 -7.07 -4.13
N THR A 364 6.96 -8.29 -3.79
CA THR A 364 8.37 -8.60 -3.53
C THR A 364 8.79 -9.92 -4.18
N GLU A 365 10.09 -10.11 -4.34
CA GLU A 365 10.61 -11.39 -4.83
C GLU A 365 10.41 -12.51 -3.81
N PHE A 366 10.74 -12.23 -2.56
CA PHE A 366 10.62 -13.12 -1.42
C PHE A 366 9.81 -12.47 -0.32
N ALA A 367 9.28 -13.28 0.60
CA ALA A 367 8.56 -12.75 1.76
C ALA A 367 9.44 -11.75 2.54
N LEU A 368 8.84 -10.63 2.92
CA LEU A 368 9.51 -9.63 3.75
C LEU A 368 9.87 -10.21 5.11
N GLU A 369 8.99 -11.08 5.62
CA GLU A 369 9.17 -11.79 6.88
C GLU A 369 9.62 -13.22 6.60
N ASN A 370 10.73 -13.59 7.20
CA ASN A 370 11.28 -14.92 7.09
C ASN A 370 11.47 -15.51 8.50
N PHE A 371 10.87 -16.68 8.72
CA PHE A 371 11.06 -17.47 9.93
C PHE A 371 11.94 -18.65 9.57
N ARG A 372 13.08 -18.74 10.19
CA ARG A 372 14.03 -19.84 9.95
C ARG A 372 14.70 -20.33 11.22
N LYS A 373 15.24 -21.53 11.18
CA LYS A 373 16.15 -22.00 12.23
C LYS A 373 17.38 -21.09 12.30
N ALA A 374 17.84 -20.88 13.52
CA ALA A 374 19.06 -20.14 13.75
C ALA A 374 20.29 -20.97 13.32
N THR A 375 21.33 -20.27 12.93
CA THR A 375 22.64 -20.81 12.59
C THR A 375 23.70 -20.25 13.54
N GLU A 376 24.92 -20.80 13.53
CA GLU A 376 26.04 -20.26 14.34
C GLU A 376 26.30 -18.77 14.03
N GLY A 377 26.03 -18.32 12.79
CA GLY A 377 26.19 -16.92 12.40
C GLY A 377 25.26 -15.96 13.14
N ASP A 378 24.13 -16.46 13.64
CA ASP A 378 23.08 -15.65 14.29
C ASP A 378 23.33 -15.46 15.80
N ILE A 379 24.29 -16.20 16.40
CA ILE A 379 24.52 -16.19 17.84
C ILE A 379 24.77 -14.78 18.39
N LYS A 380 25.48 -13.94 17.68
CA LYS A 380 25.79 -12.56 18.10
C LYS A 380 24.51 -11.70 18.11
N ASP A 381 23.65 -11.85 17.12
CA ASP A 381 22.41 -11.09 17.04
C ASP A 381 21.38 -11.57 18.07
N ILE A 382 21.29 -12.89 18.29
CA ILE A 382 20.48 -13.48 19.38
C ILE A 382 20.96 -12.91 20.72
N TYR A 383 22.26 -13.02 21.03
CA TYR A 383 22.81 -12.50 22.28
C TYR A 383 22.56 -11.00 22.45
N ARG A 384 22.77 -10.21 21.39
CA ARG A 384 22.51 -8.76 21.41
C ARG A 384 21.06 -8.44 21.80
N ILE A 385 20.09 -9.15 21.26
CA ILE A 385 18.68 -8.91 21.60
C ILE A 385 18.39 -9.40 23.01
N LEU A 386 18.77 -10.63 23.38
CA LEU A 386 18.44 -11.19 24.68
C LEU A 386 19.06 -10.38 25.82
N SER A 387 20.31 -9.96 25.70
CA SER A 387 21.02 -9.16 26.72
C SER A 387 20.30 -7.86 27.09
N LEU A 388 19.50 -7.28 26.19
CA LEU A 388 18.69 -6.09 26.47
C LEU A 388 17.53 -6.40 27.43
N PHE A 389 16.97 -7.60 27.37
CA PHE A 389 15.88 -8.05 28.24
C PHE A 389 16.41 -8.67 29.55
N GLU A 390 17.54 -9.33 29.49
CA GLU A 390 18.25 -9.89 30.66
C GLU A 390 18.66 -8.77 31.64
N LYS A 391 19.25 -7.69 31.15
CA LYS A 391 19.57 -6.50 31.95
C LYS A 391 18.35 -5.91 32.66
N LYS A 392 17.16 -6.09 32.13
CA LYS A 392 15.88 -5.68 32.70
C LYS A 392 15.25 -6.75 33.58
N LYS A 393 15.90 -7.90 33.77
CA LYS A 393 15.38 -9.08 34.47
C LYS A 393 14.05 -9.61 33.91
N ILE A 394 13.82 -9.43 32.63
CA ILE A 394 12.64 -9.94 31.91
C ILE A 394 12.89 -11.37 31.42
N LEU A 395 14.13 -11.66 31.01
CA LEU A 395 14.58 -12.99 30.59
C LEU A 395 15.70 -13.47 31.50
N VAL A 396 15.85 -14.79 31.57
CA VAL A 396 16.98 -15.44 32.27
C VAL A 396 18.26 -15.20 31.49
N GLU A 397 19.33 -14.82 32.18
CA GLU A 397 20.64 -14.57 31.59
C GLU A 397 21.16 -15.83 30.91
N ARG A 398 21.72 -15.67 29.71
CA ARG A 398 22.35 -16.71 28.91
C ARG A 398 23.67 -16.20 28.31
N ASP A 399 24.72 -16.90 28.53
CA ASP A 399 26.00 -16.58 27.89
C ASP A 399 26.09 -17.13 26.46
N LEU A 400 27.10 -16.69 25.71
CA LEU A 400 27.31 -17.11 24.33
C LEU A 400 27.46 -18.64 24.17
N PRO A 401 28.24 -19.36 25.07
CA PRO A 401 28.32 -20.81 25.05
C PRO A 401 26.94 -21.49 25.23
N GLN A 402 26.11 -21.03 26.13
CA GLN A 402 24.77 -21.58 26.36
C GLN A 402 23.87 -21.42 25.13
N ILE A 403 23.92 -20.25 24.48
CA ILE A 403 23.17 -20.01 23.23
C ILE A 403 23.73 -20.95 22.14
N LYS A 404 25.03 -21.09 22.01
CA LYS A 404 25.64 -21.99 21.03
C LYS A 404 25.25 -23.45 21.23
N ASN A 405 25.22 -23.92 22.46
CA ASN A 405 24.85 -25.30 22.78
C ASN A 405 23.37 -25.64 22.54
N SER A 406 22.50 -24.62 22.51
CA SER A 406 21.07 -24.75 22.27
C SER A 406 20.61 -24.14 20.94
N ILE A 407 21.52 -23.82 20.04
CA ILE A 407 21.23 -23.08 18.80
C ILE A 407 20.22 -23.80 17.91
N GLU A 408 20.19 -25.13 17.93
CA GLU A 408 19.26 -25.96 17.17
C GLU A 408 17.79 -25.76 17.55
N HIS A 409 17.53 -25.26 18.77
CA HIS A 409 16.20 -24.94 19.27
C HIS A 409 15.77 -23.52 18.95
N PHE A 410 16.71 -22.66 18.52
CA PHE A 410 16.42 -21.27 18.20
C PHE A 410 15.84 -21.11 16.80
N TYR A 411 14.81 -20.30 16.73
CA TYR A 411 14.24 -19.75 15.50
C TYR A 411 14.38 -18.25 15.52
N ILE A 412 14.63 -17.68 14.36
CA ILE A 412 14.75 -16.23 14.18
C ILE A 412 13.64 -15.73 13.25
N LEU A 413 13.24 -14.51 13.52
CA LEU A 413 12.38 -13.72 12.65
C LEU A 413 13.25 -12.65 12.00
N GLU A 414 13.31 -12.68 10.68
CA GLU A 414 13.88 -11.62 9.86
C GLU A 414 12.77 -10.80 9.21
N HIS A 415 13.01 -9.51 9.07
CA HIS A 415 12.17 -8.62 8.27
C HIS A 415 13.08 -7.80 7.36
N ASP A 416 12.86 -7.88 6.05
CA ASP A 416 13.69 -7.23 5.03
C ASP A 416 15.20 -7.56 5.23
N LYS A 417 15.50 -8.85 5.48
CA LYS A 417 16.83 -9.41 5.78
C LYS A 417 17.50 -8.87 7.06
N LYS A 418 16.76 -8.18 7.91
CA LYS A 418 17.24 -7.73 9.22
C LYS A 418 16.71 -8.64 10.31
N PHE A 419 17.55 -8.93 11.27
CA PHE A 419 17.19 -9.69 12.46
C PHE A 419 16.24 -8.88 13.35
N VAL A 420 14.99 -9.34 13.51
CA VAL A 420 13.91 -8.65 14.23
C VAL A 420 13.61 -9.29 15.57
N GLY A 421 13.75 -10.60 15.68
CA GLY A 421 13.43 -11.31 16.91
C GLY A 421 13.86 -12.75 16.90
N CYS A 422 13.78 -13.39 18.06
CA CYS A 422 14.08 -14.78 18.22
C CYS A 422 13.19 -15.47 19.26
N VAL A 423 13.14 -16.79 19.19
CA VAL A 423 12.52 -17.66 20.17
C VAL A 423 13.27 -18.98 20.22
N SER A 424 13.36 -19.61 21.38
CA SER A 424 13.82 -20.99 21.54
C SER A 424 12.60 -21.88 21.78
N LEU A 425 12.48 -22.94 21.00
CA LEU A 425 11.42 -23.97 21.13
C LEU A 425 12.06 -25.20 21.80
N ASN A 426 11.84 -25.34 23.10
CA ASN A 426 12.42 -26.41 23.88
C ASN A 426 11.41 -27.55 24.05
N PRO A 427 11.71 -28.76 23.57
CA PRO A 427 10.81 -29.91 23.70
C PRO A 427 10.77 -30.47 25.11
N TYR A 428 9.55 -30.71 25.61
CA TYR A 428 9.23 -31.45 26.83
C TYR A 428 8.36 -32.66 26.49
N LYS A 429 8.18 -33.60 27.40
CA LYS A 429 7.39 -34.83 27.12
C LYS A 429 5.98 -34.54 26.64
N GLU A 430 5.29 -33.57 27.24
CA GLU A 430 3.88 -33.28 26.99
C GLU A 430 3.62 -31.90 26.38
N GLY A 431 4.65 -31.10 26.13
CA GLY A 431 4.51 -29.73 25.62
C GLY A 431 5.78 -29.14 25.04
N LEU A 432 5.64 -28.00 24.41
CA LEU A 432 6.75 -27.24 23.83
C LEU A 432 6.88 -25.90 24.58
N GLU A 433 8.04 -25.67 25.19
CA GLU A 433 8.33 -24.42 25.86
C GLU A 433 8.75 -23.34 24.85
N LEU A 434 8.12 -22.19 24.92
CA LEU A 434 8.57 -20.98 24.26
C LEU A 434 9.51 -20.19 25.17
N ALA A 435 10.79 -20.41 25.05
CA ALA A 435 11.79 -19.70 25.82
C ALA A 435 12.48 -18.61 24.99
N SER A 436 13.14 -17.65 25.61
CA SER A 436 13.89 -16.57 24.92
C SER A 436 13.07 -15.84 23.87
N PHE A 437 11.76 -15.68 24.09
CA PHE A 437 10.86 -14.98 23.16
C PHE A 437 11.15 -13.48 23.23
N ALA A 438 11.77 -12.93 22.20
CA ALA A 438 12.22 -11.56 22.19
C ALA A 438 12.07 -10.91 20.81
N ILE A 439 11.60 -9.67 20.81
CA ILE A 439 11.53 -8.80 19.62
C ILE A 439 12.42 -7.58 19.86
N ASP A 440 13.29 -7.26 18.91
CA ASP A 440 14.15 -6.07 18.96
C ASP A 440 13.32 -4.81 19.26
N LYS A 441 13.85 -3.94 20.12
CA LYS A 441 13.17 -2.76 20.63
C LYS A 441 12.59 -1.87 19.52
N ASN A 442 13.30 -1.78 18.39
CA ASN A 442 12.88 -0.95 17.25
C ASN A 442 11.69 -1.54 16.48
N TYR A 443 11.36 -2.81 16.72
CA TYR A 443 10.29 -3.55 16.04
C TYR A 443 9.15 -3.94 16.98
N GLN A 444 9.21 -3.53 18.27
CA GLN A 444 8.14 -3.74 19.24
C GLN A 444 6.91 -2.90 18.88
N LYS A 445 5.72 -3.38 19.28
CA LYS A 445 4.40 -2.76 19.01
C LYS A 445 3.98 -2.72 17.52
N LEU A 446 4.77 -3.29 16.63
CA LEU A 446 4.51 -3.36 15.18
C LEU A 446 3.86 -4.70 14.76
N GLY A 447 3.41 -5.50 15.72
CA GLY A 447 2.75 -6.78 15.44
C GLY A 447 3.68 -7.98 15.27
N PHE A 448 5.01 -7.79 15.22
CA PHE A 448 5.97 -8.90 15.03
C PHE A 448 5.91 -9.94 16.15
N GLY A 449 5.62 -9.55 17.39
CA GLY A 449 5.42 -10.50 18.48
C GLY A 449 4.28 -11.47 18.21
N LYS A 450 3.11 -10.98 17.74
CA LYS A 450 1.98 -11.84 17.37
C LYS A 450 2.33 -12.78 16.21
N LYS A 451 3.08 -12.30 15.23
CA LYS A 451 3.53 -13.11 14.08
C LYS A 451 4.51 -14.20 14.50
N LEU A 452 5.47 -13.87 15.38
CA LEU A 452 6.40 -14.86 15.94
C LEU A 452 5.65 -15.90 16.78
N LEU A 453 4.67 -15.49 17.58
CA LEU A 453 3.84 -16.41 18.36
C LEU A 453 3.03 -17.35 17.45
N LYS A 454 2.41 -16.80 16.41
CA LYS A 454 1.69 -17.60 15.42
C LYS A 454 2.57 -18.62 14.70
N PHE A 455 3.79 -18.22 14.38
CA PHE A 455 4.80 -19.14 13.85
C PHE A 455 5.09 -20.27 14.83
N CYS A 456 5.29 -19.96 16.13
CA CYS A 456 5.55 -20.97 17.17
C CYS A 456 4.39 -21.98 17.30
N GLU A 457 3.15 -21.51 17.26
CA GLU A 457 1.96 -22.39 17.27
C GLU A 457 1.95 -23.35 16.08
N LEU A 458 2.22 -22.84 14.87
CA LEU A 458 2.25 -23.67 13.66
C LEU A 458 3.42 -24.66 13.68
N GLU A 459 4.57 -24.27 14.21
CA GLU A 459 5.74 -25.13 14.31
C GLU A 459 5.56 -26.21 15.37
N ALA A 460 4.90 -25.87 16.49
CA ALA A 460 4.50 -26.85 17.51
C ALA A 460 3.60 -27.94 16.92
N LEU A 461 2.60 -27.57 16.12
CA LEU A 461 1.72 -28.52 15.43
C LEU A 461 2.50 -29.43 14.47
N LYS A 462 3.47 -28.89 13.71
CA LYS A 462 4.34 -29.71 12.83
C LYS A 462 5.21 -30.68 13.63
N LEU A 463 5.70 -30.25 14.78
CA LEU A 463 6.45 -31.08 15.71
C LEU A 463 5.56 -32.05 16.52
N LYS A 464 4.25 -32.05 16.27
CA LYS A 464 3.24 -32.89 16.92
C LYS A 464 3.05 -32.62 18.41
N TYR A 465 3.29 -31.38 18.85
CA TYR A 465 2.94 -30.92 20.19
C TYR A 465 1.53 -30.30 20.18
N ASN A 466 0.71 -30.70 21.14
CA ASN A 466 -0.65 -30.19 21.32
C ASN A 466 -0.74 -29.04 22.31
N GLU A 467 0.34 -28.82 23.08
CA GLU A 467 0.41 -27.78 24.10
C GLU A 467 1.70 -26.97 23.95
N VAL A 468 1.56 -25.65 24.03
CA VAL A 468 2.67 -24.69 24.09
C VAL A 468 2.58 -23.96 25.41
N PHE A 469 3.70 -23.79 26.09
CA PHE A 469 3.75 -23.04 27.34
C PHE A 469 4.94 -22.08 27.40
N ILE A 470 4.86 -21.10 28.30
CA ILE A 470 5.91 -20.11 28.50
C ILE A 470 6.07 -19.83 29.99
N LEU A 471 7.29 -19.63 30.43
CA LEU A 471 7.62 -19.20 31.78
C LEU A 471 7.90 -17.70 31.75
N THR A 472 7.04 -16.90 32.34
CA THR A 472 7.20 -15.43 32.37
C THR A 472 6.75 -14.86 33.70
N THR A 473 7.42 -13.78 34.14
CA THR A 473 7.07 -13.02 35.35
C THR A 473 6.62 -11.58 35.03
N GLN A 474 6.79 -11.13 33.81
CA GLN A 474 6.52 -9.73 33.44
C GLN A 474 5.65 -9.56 32.17
N SER A 475 5.55 -10.59 31.34
CA SER A 475 4.81 -10.53 30.06
C SER A 475 3.49 -11.31 30.09
N GLU A 476 3.04 -11.68 31.26
CA GLU A 476 1.85 -12.49 31.51
C GLU A 476 0.60 -11.92 30.82
N HIS A 477 0.32 -10.63 31.03
CA HIS A 477 -0.83 -9.95 30.41
C HIS A 477 -0.82 -10.04 28.87
N TRP A 478 0.35 -9.86 28.26
CA TRP A 478 0.47 -9.92 26.80
C TRP A 478 0.17 -11.34 26.28
N PHE A 479 0.66 -12.38 26.96
CA PHE A 479 0.37 -13.77 26.56
C PHE A 479 -1.08 -14.13 26.83
N ALA A 480 -1.69 -13.65 27.92
CA ALA A 480 -3.09 -13.84 28.21
C ALA A 480 -4.00 -13.19 27.13
N GLU A 481 -3.67 -11.98 26.67
CA GLU A 481 -4.36 -11.32 25.54
C GLU A 481 -4.24 -12.11 24.21
N ASN A 482 -3.25 -12.99 24.10
CA ASN A 482 -3.02 -13.84 22.92
C ASN A 482 -3.44 -15.32 23.16
N GLY A 483 -4.28 -15.57 24.16
CA GLY A 483 -4.96 -16.86 24.36
C GLY A 483 -4.31 -17.83 25.32
N PHE A 484 -3.18 -17.46 25.97
CA PHE A 484 -2.57 -18.27 27.02
C PHE A 484 -3.38 -18.17 28.32
N ARG A 485 -3.34 -19.26 29.11
CA ARG A 485 -3.96 -19.32 30.42
C ARG A 485 -2.90 -19.67 31.47
N GLU A 486 -3.00 -19.02 32.61
CA GLU A 486 -2.12 -19.32 33.74
C GLU A 486 -2.38 -20.76 34.25
N LYS A 487 -1.28 -21.49 34.50
CA LYS A 487 -1.28 -22.82 35.15
C LYS A 487 -0.35 -22.79 36.36
N SER A 488 -0.70 -23.58 37.37
CA SER A 488 0.17 -23.77 38.55
C SER A 488 1.47 -24.47 38.16
N LYS A 489 2.55 -24.17 38.86
CA LYS A 489 3.89 -24.76 38.60
C LYS A 489 3.89 -26.29 38.73
N ASP A 490 3.00 -26.84 39.56
CA ASP A 490 2.88 -28.30 39.79
C ASP A 490 2.34 -29.03 38.55
N LEU A 491 1.78 -28.31 37.58
CA LEU A 491 1.24 -28.85 36.33
C LEU A 491 2.21 -28.62 35.15
N MET A 492 3.47 -28.27 35.41
CA MET A 492 4.46 -28.14 34.35
C MET A 492 4.79 -29.50 33.73
N PRO A 493 4.91 -29.62 32.40
CA PRO A 493 5.38 -30.82 31.76
C PRO A 493 6.75 -31.26 32.31
N ALA A 494 6.92 -32.54 32.50
CA ALA A 494 8.23 -33.08 32.89
C ALA A 494 9.24 -32.99 31.76
N LEU A 495 10.52 -32.72 32.10
CA LEU A 495 11.64 -32.70 31.16
C LEU A 495 11.79 -34.04 30.40
#